data_66aea460ca7058f32b85c2d1b0afc208
#
_entry.id   66aea460ca7058f32b85c2d1b0afc208
#
_cell.length_a   1.000
_cell.length_b   1.000
_cell.length_c   1.000
_cell.angle_alpha   90.00
_cell.angle_beta   90.00
_cell.angle_gamma   90.00
#
_symmetry.space_group_name_H-M   'P 1'
#
loop_
_entity.id
_entity.type
_entity.pdbx_description
1 polymer ?
#
loop_
_entity_poly.entity_id
_entity_poly.type
_entity_poly.pdbx_seq_one_letter_code
_entity_poly.pdbx_strand_id
1 'polypeptide(L)' 'GTIIRSYNSGKACFLNFHRNFTRYMSLTIFENAMRKFPFQPEKYYLNKTVRVRGKIKMYNGRPEIVLESPKQIEVIKNN' A
#
# COMPACT_ATOMS: atom_id res chain seq x y z
N GLY A 1 5.82 2.70 -8.41
CA GLY A 1 5.15 1.68 -9.23
C GLY A 1 3.65 1.84 -9.24
N THR A 2 2.97 0.98 -9.95
CA THR A 2 1.52 1.00 -10.08
C THR A 2 0.89 -0.05 -9.16
N ILE A 3 -0.12 0.36 -8.40
CA ILE A 3 -0.87 -0.54 -7.53
C ILE A 3 -1.84 -1.32 -8.41
N ILE A 4 -1.63 -2.62 -8.53
CA ILE A 4 -2.46 -3.45 -9.41
C ILE A 4 -3.40 -4.38 -8.64
N ARG A 5 -3.18 -4.57 -7.34
CA ARG A 5 -4.08 -5.32 -6.47
C ARG A 5 -4.14 -4.68 -5.11
N SER A 6 -5.28 -4.80 -4.47
CA SER A 6 -5.46 -4.28 -3.12
C SER A 6 -6.43 -5.14 -2.34
N TYR A 7 -6.32 -5.09 -1.03
CA TYR A 7 -7.17 -5.88 -0.14
C TYR A 7 -7.27 -5.18 1.20
N ASN A 8 -8.46 -5.13 1.76
CA ASN A 8 -8.70 -4.57 3.09
C ASN A 8 -9.37 -5.63 3.95
N SER A 9 -8.68 -6.06 5.01
CA SER A 9 -9.18 -7.07 5.94
C SER A 9 -9.99 -6.47 7.09
N GLY A 10 -10.09 -5.14 7.14
CA GLY A 10 -10.65 -4.42 8.29
C GLY A 10 -9.59 -4.07 9.32
N LYS A 11 -8.55 -4.87 9.46
CA LYS A 11 -7.42 -4.61 10.37
C LYS A 11 -6.21 -4.05 9.65
N ALA A 12 -6.12 -4.29 8.36
CA ALA A 12 -5.04 -3.77 7.54
C ALA A 12 -5.49 -3.66 6.10
N CYS A 13 -4.92 -2.69 5.40
CA CYS A 13 -5.13 -2.51 3.97
C CYS A 13 -3.80 -2.79 3.28
N PHE A 14 -3.84 -3.63 2.25
CA PHE A 14 -2.66 -4.03 1.50
C PHE A 14 -2.75 -3.48 0.08
N LEU A 15 -1.68 -2.83 -0.36
CA LEU A 15 -1.57 -2.28 -1.71
C LEU A 15 -0.38 -2.97 -2.38
N ASN A 16 -0.63 -3.68 -3.47
CA ASN A 16 0.37 -4.54 -4.07
C ASN A 16 0.74 -4.09 -5.48
N PHE A 17 2.03 -4.13 -5.77
CA PHE A 17 2.57 -3.76 -7.08
C PHE A 17 2.62 -4.94 -8.05
N HIS A 18 2.35 -6.14 -7.57
CA HIS A 18 2.44 -7.34 -8.37
C HIS A 18 1.38 -8.34 -7.95
N ARG A 19 0.93 -9.17 -8.90
CA ARG A 19 -0.05 -10.21 -8.60
C ARG A 19 0.49 -11.22 -7.60
N ASN A 20 1.78 -11.50 -7.67
CA ASN A 20 2.42 -12.40 -6.73
C ASN A 20 2.95 -11.60 -5.53
N PHE A 21 2.03 -11.18 -4.67
CA PHE A 21 2.38 -10.37 -3.50
C PHE A 21 3.19 -11.13 -2.45
N THR A 22 3.33 -12.45 -2.60
CA THR A 22 4.15 -13.23 -1.68
C THR A 22 5.64 -13.09 -1.95
N ARG A 23 6.03 -12.58 -3.13
CA ARG A 23 7.42 -12.42 -3.53
C ARG A 23 7.85 -10.97 -3.73
N TYR A 24 6.89 -10.08 -3.92
CA TYR A 24 7.18 -8.69 -4.27
C TYR A 24 6.67 -7.75 -3.19
N MET A 25 7.18 -6.52 -3.23
CA MET A 25 6.88 -5.53 -2.20
C MET A 25 5.38 -5.23 -2.08
N SER A 26 4.94 -5.11 -0.83
CA SER A 26 3.59 -4.66 -0.50
C SER A 26 3.66 -3.40 0.34
N LEU A 27 2.64 -2.57 0.22
CA LEU A 27 2.43 -1.46 1.13
C LEU A 27 1.32 -1.85 2.09
N THR A 28 1.52 -1.58 3.37
CA THR A 28 0.55 -1.96 4.40
C THR A 28 0.11 -0.73 5.19
N ILE A 29 -1.20 -0.54 5.32
CA ILE A 29 -1.79 0.50 6.17
C ILE A 29 -2.56 -0.23 7.26
N PHE A 30 -2.08 -0.14 8.51
CA PHE A 30 -2.78 -0.76 9.62
C PHE A 30 -3.97 0.07 10.06
N GLU A 31 -4.88 -0.57 10.79
CA GLU A 31 -6.15 0.02 11.20
C GLU A 31 -5.99 1.37 11.89
N ASN A 32 -5.01 1.50 12.78
CA ASN A 32 -4.81 2.72 13.54
C ASN A 32 -4.39 3.92 12.70
N ALA A 33 -3.88 3.67 11.49
CA ALA A 33 -3.47 4.74 10.58
C ALA A 33 -4.47 4.94 9.43
N MET A 34 -5.37 3.99 9.23
CA MET A 34 -6.21 3.93 8.03
C MET A 34 -7.09 5.17 7.86
N ARG A 35 -7.60 5.73 8.95
CA ARG A 35 -8.47 6.91 8.89
C ARG A 35 -7.76 8.19 8.44
N LYS A 36 -6.42 8.18 8.43
CA LYS A 36 -5.65 9.32 7.94
C LYS A 36 -5.61 9.36 6.41
N PHE A 37 -5.89 8.23 5.78
CA PHE A 37 -5.82 8.07 4.34
C PHE A 37 -7.17 8.37 3.69
N PRO A 38 -7.21 8.56 2.37
CA PRO A 38 -8.49 8.70 1.67
C PRO A 38 -9.40 7.52 1.98
N PHE A 39 -10.69 7.77 2.00
CA PHE A 39 -11.69 6.75 2.30
C PHE A 39 -11.53 5.55 1.37
N GLN A 40 -11.53 4.35 1.95
CA GLN A 40 -11.30 3.10 1.23
C GLN A 40 -10.01 3.15 0.42
N PRO A 41 -8.83 3.17 1.12
CA PRO A 41 -7.53 3.26 0.42
C PRO A 41 -7.34 2.15 -0.61
N GLU A 42 -7.89 0.97 -0.35
CA GLU A 42 -7.81 -0.16 -1.27
C GLU A 42 -8.47 0.14 -2.62
N LYS A 43 -9.44 1.05 -2.65
CA LYS A 43 -10.09 1.49 -3.88
C LYS A 43 -9.45 2.75 -4.44
N TYR A 44 -9.07 3.66 -3.53
CA TYR A 44 -8.50 4.93 -3.94
C TYR A 44 -7.19 4.76 -4.69
N TYR A 45 -6.31 3.91 -4.18
CA TYR A 45 -4.96 3.74 -4.78
C TYR A 45 -4.91 2.69 -5.89
N LEU A 46 -5.95 1.88 -6.03
CA LEU A 46 -5.94 0.82 -7.05
C LEU A 46 -5.79 1.42 -8.46
N ASN A 47 -4.88 0.83 -9.23
CA ASN A 47 -4.57 1.24 -10.60
C ASN A 47 -3.89 2.61 -10.73
N LYS A 48 -3.44 3.17 -9.61
CA LYS A 48 -2.69 4.43 -9.65
C LYS A 48 -1.19 4.14 -9.58
N THR A 49 -0.42 4.98 -10.25
CA THR A 49 1.04 4.96 -10.13
C THR A 49 1.43 5.87 -8.98
N VAL A 50 2.21 5.36 -8.05
CA VAL A 50 2.54 6.06 -6.82
C VAL A 50 4.04 6.08 -6.57
N ARG A 51 4.48 7.08 -5.82
CA ARG A 51 5.81 7.18 -5.25
C ARG A 51 5.66 7.01 -3.75
N VAL A 52 6.49 6.15 -3.17
CA VAL A 52 6.37 5.80 -1.76
C VAL A 52 7.69 6.03 -1.04
N ARG A 53 7.61 6.51 0.18
CA ARG A 53 8.75 6.68 1.08
C ARG A 53 8.50 5.87 2.35
N GLY A 54 9.55 5.21 2.82
CA GLY A 54 9.48 4.46 4.05
C GLY A 54 10.58 3.44 4.12
N LYS A 55 10.74 2.86 5.31
CA LYS A 55 11.72 1.80 5.51
C LYS A 55 11.15 0.49 5.00
N ILE A 56 11.96 -0.23 4.23
CA ILE A 56 11.61 -1.57 3.79
C ILE A 56 11.87 -2.52 4.94
N LYS A 57 10.85 -3.28 5.33
CA LYS A 57 10.96 -4.31 6.34
C LYS A 57 10.69 -5.66 5.70
N MET A 58 11.28 -6.71 6.25
CA MET A 58 10.97 -8.07 5.80
C MET A 58 9.94 -8.67 6.74
N TYR A 59 8.86 -9.18 6.17
CA TYR A 59 7.83 -9.85 6.93
C TYR A 59 7.50 -11.18 6.27
N ASN A 60 7.78 -12.28 6.95
CA ASN A 60 7.59 -13.64 6.41
C ASN A 60 8.27 -13.80 5.05
N GLY A 61 9.50 -13.29 4.92
CA GLY A 61 10.27 -13.40 3.68
C GLY A 61 9.85 -12.45 2.57
N ARG A 62 8.95 -11.50 2.85
CA ARG A 62 8.46 -10.53 1.86
C ARG A 62 8.87 -9.12 2.24
N PRO A 63 9.30 -8.29 1.28
CA PRO A 63 9.55 -6.88 1.56
C PRO A 63 8.23 -6.12 1.73
N GLU A 64 8.21 -5.23 2.70
CA GLU A 64 7.01 -4.48 3.07
C GLU A 64 7.39 -3.07 3.48
N ILE A 65 6.55 -2.08 3.13
CA ILE A 65 6.63 -0.75 3.69
C ILE A 65 5.33 -0.48 4.42
N VAL A 66 5.43 -0.19 5.71
CA VAL A 66 4.26 0.19 6.51
C VAL A 66 4.03 1.68 6.35
N LEU A 67 2.84 2.04 5.88
CA LEU A 67 2.45 3.43 5.70
C LEU A 67 1.70 3.91 6.94
N GLU A 68 2.24 4.91 7.60
CA GLU A 68 1.64 5.49 8.81
C GLU A 68 0.99 6.83 8.54
N SER A 69 1.27 7.43 7.38
CA SER A 69 0.74 8.73 7.00
C SER A 69 0.61 8.81 5.48
N PRO A 70 -0.43 9.48 4.96
CA PRO A 70 -0.56 9.72 3.52
C PRO A 70 0.59 10.52 2.93
N LYS A 71 1.39 11.20 3.76
CA LYS A 71 2.58 11.91 3.29
C LYS A 71 3.64 10.97 2.73
N GLN A 72 3.57 9.69 3.07
CA GLN A 72 4.50 8.68 2.59
C GLN A 72 4.17 8.15 1.21
N ILE A 73 2.99 8.44 0.70
CA ILE A 73 2.56 7.95 -0.61
C ILE A 73 2.00 9.09 -1.44
N GLU A 74 2.52 9.24 -2.64
CA GLU A 74 2.12 10.31 -3.57
C GLU A 74 1.62 9.68 -4.85
N VAL A 75 0.42 10.08 -5.29
CA VAL A 75 -0.10 9.66 -6.60
C VAL A 75 0.54 10.54 -7.66
N ILE A 76 1.32 9.92 -8.54
CA ILE A 76 1.99 10.63 -9.63
C ILE A 76 1.29 10.45 -10.97
N LYS A 77 0.40 9.46 -11.07
CA LYS A 77 -0.38 9.24 -12.30
C LYS A 77 -1.65 8.45 -11.98
N ASN A 78 -2.78 8.93 -12.49
CA ASN A 78 -4.04 8.21 -12.46
C ASN A 78 -4.17 7.43 -13.76
N ASN A 79 -4.12 6.13 -13.65
CA ASN A 79 -4.20 5.26 -14.84
C ASN A 79 -5.65 4.94 -15.19
#